data_53597f6c8b0555c4834886eea4815316
#
_entry.id   53597f6c8b0555c4834886eea4815316
#
_cell.length_a   1.000
_cell.length_b   1.000
_cell.length_c   1.000
_cell.angle_alpha   90.00
_cell.angle_beta   90.00
_cell.angle_gamma   90.00
#
_symmetry.space_group_name_H-M   'P 1'
#
loop_
_entity.id
_entity.type
_entity.pdbx_description
1 polymer ?
#
loop_
_entity_poly.entity_id
_entity_poly.type
_entity_poly.pdbx_seq_one_letter_code
_entity_poly.pdbx_strand_id
1 'polypeptide(L)'
;ISKEELDLTIIPKDDGLALHLVGTKYFEEIDDPQLRDLKPYWKLGGESESPDVYRGEYLAYCIVEAARSNTDNLDWATVKSSVSKKGALEKLVRDFATPRYRDGYERGVHDADACALLRAIVPAIDKGDLLRFDPLSRGLAQVIWLNTVDSEGDQESTPLSSLPARAQSAWHMHEVFGNRGGIDLIEGEVRDYAGAVLAQHELEIETVVLDRAAQYLVAELGRKTLAFIGSRPAAELLTTLKSTIRPAAFKELQKNIEELSGSAGEQWRLANAWLTAMLESTDKNDLLHYAPEAAAQLITGSKLPRRKSSFDTTITVDGLFGEHDTIDNGELSFSLDQFLTRLKDHVDRVVPSYRSYRELRRAIAGEARAALQLDEFKARPLSSFVRNQLINDAYLPIIGDNLAKQIGTAGETKRSDLSGLLMMISPPGYGK
;
A
#
# COMPACT_ATOMS: atom_id res chain seq x y z
N ILE A 1 -32.83 -17.88 -23.43
CA ILE A 1 -31.38 -17.63 -23.44
C ILE A 1 -31.20 -16.39 -22.63
N SER A 2 -30.64 -16.54 -21.44
CA SER A 2 -30.33 -15.43 -20.54
C SER A 2 -29.34 -14.50 -21.22
N LYS A 3 -29.45 -13.20 -20.91
CA LYS A 3 -28.63 -12.09 -21.42
C LYS A 3 -27.17 -12.16 -20.92
N GLU A 4 -26.55 -13.28 -20.94
CA GLU A 4 -25.12 -13.36 -20.66
C GLU A 4 -24.39 -12.90 -21.93
N GLU A 5 -23.94 -11.67 -21.90
CA GLU A 5 -23.02 -11.14 -22.88
C GLU A 5 -21.78 -12.03 -22.85
N LEU A 6 -21.40 -12.62 -23.99
CA LEU A 6 -20.14 -13.31 -24.12
C LEU A 6 -19.04 -12.34 -23.74
N ASP A 7 -18.37 -12.61 -22.64
CA ASP A 7 -17.24 -11.83 -22.17
C ASP A 7 -16.01 -12.70 -21.99
N LEU A 8 -14.84 -12.14 -22.23
CA LEU A 8 -13.56 -12.80 -22.10
C LEU A 8 -12.82 -12.23 -20.90
N THR A 9 -12.39 -13.12 -20.03
CA THR A 9 -11.61 -12.73 -18.85
C THR A 9 -10.38 -13.60 -18.70
N ILE A 10 -9.38 -13.10 -18.00
CA ILE A 10 -8.20 -13.89 -17.63
C ILE A 10 -8.35 -14.30 -16.17
N ILE A 11 -8.20 -15.57 -15.88
CA ILE A 11 -8.30 -16.14 -14.56
C ILE A 11 -7.07 -16.99 -14.22
N PRO A 12 -6.67 -17.06 -12.95
CA PRO A 12 -5.71 -18.06 -12.50
C PRO A 12 -6.28 -19.46 -12.68
N LYS A 13 -5.50 -20.35 -13.31
CA LYS A 13 -5.85 -21.76 -13.49
C LYS A 13 -4.60 -22.60 -13.29
N ASP A 14 -4.69 -23.58 -12.41
CA ASP A 14 -3.55 -24.39 -12.00
C ASP A 14 -2.37 -23.52 -11.58
N ASP A 15 -1.23 -23.62 -12.22
CA ASP A 15 -0.02 -22.84 -11.93
C ASP A 15 0.21 -21.68 -12.93
N GLY A 16 -0.79 -21.41 -13.81
CA GLY A 16 -0.76 -20.42 -14.88
C GLY A 16 -1.94 -19.47 -14.90
N LEU A 17 -2.04 -18.73 -15.98
CA LEU A 17 -3.20 -17.91 -16.33
C LEU A 17 -3.87 -18.46 -17.58
N ALA A 18 -5.17 -18.37 -17.64
CA ALA A 18 -5.94 -18.77 -18.81
C ALA A 18 -6.97 -17.71 -19.21
N LEU A 19 -7.14 -17.52 -20.50
CA LEU A 19 -8.30 -16.86 -21.08
C LEU A 19 -9.53 -17.75 -20.85
N HIS A 20 -10.56 -17.18 -20.28
CA HIS A 20 -11.82 -17.84 -20.03
C HIS A 20 -12.96 -17.09 -20.71
N LEU A 21 -13.68 -17.76 -21.59
CA LEU A 21 -14.91 -17.25 -22.16
C LEU A 21 -16.04 -17.47 -21.16
N VAL A 22 -16.51 -16.38 -20.54
CA VAL A 22 -17.50 -16.38 -19.46
C VAL A 22 -18.78 -17.11 -19.91
N GLY A 23 -19.33 -17.96 -19.05
CA GLY A 23 -20.52 -18.76 -19.35
C GLY A 23 -20.23 -20.04 -20.16
N THR A 24 -18.98 -20.33 -20.46
CA THR A 24 -18.57 -21.55 -21.21
C THR A 24 -17.53 -22.36 -20.41
N LYS A 25 -17.15 -23.52 -20.96
CA LYS A 25 -16.02 -24.31 -20.45
C LYS A 25 -14.75 -24.11 -21.27
N TYR A 26 -14.68 -23.05 -22.05
CA TYR A 26 -13.52 -22.73 -22.87
C TYR A 26 -12.45 -22.03 -22.03
N PHE A 27 -11.26 -22.60 -22.04
CA PHE A 27 -10.06 -22.07 -21.42
C PHE A 27 -8.89 -22.20 -22.40
N GLU A 28 -8.11 -21.16 -22.56
CA GLU A 28 -6.90 -21.14 -23.34
C GLU A 28 -5.75 -20.63 -22.47
N GLU A 29 -4.69 -21.41 -22.32
CA GLU A 29 -3.54 -21.04 -21.51
C GLU A 29 -2.80 -19.85 -22.12
N ILE A 30 -2.37 -18.93 -21.26
CA ILE A 30 -1.59 -17.75 -21.63
C ILE A 30 -0.17 -17.98 -21.17
N ASP A 31 0.77 -17.92 -22.12
CA ASP A 31 2.19 -17.96 -21.86
C ASP A 31 2.83 -16.60 -22.21
N ASP A 32 2.71 -15.64 -21.29
CA ASP A 32 3.30 -14.31 -21.41
C ASP A 32 4.37 -14.11 -20.32
N PRO A 33 5.64 -13.79 -20.73
CA PRO A 33 6.73 -13.60 -19.75
C PRO A 33 6.47 -12.50 -18.76
N GLN A 34 5.87 -11.36 -19.16
CA GLN A 34 5.58 -10.23 -18.28
C GLN A 34 4.49 -10.60 -17.25
N LEU A 35 3.50 -11.40 -17.65
CA LEU A 35 2.52 -11.91 -16.70
C LEU A 35 3.13 -12.88 -15.70
N ARG A 36 4.13 -13.69 -16.08
CA ARG A 36 4.81 -14.61 -15.16
C ARG A 36 5.57 -13.85 -14.07
N ASP A 37 6.24 -12.76 -14.42
CA ASP A 37 6.97 -11.91 -13.45
C ASP A 37 6.02 -11.29 -12.41
N LEU A 38 4.73 -11.13 -12.78
CA LEU A 38 3.68 -10.61 -11.91
C LEU A 38 2.88 -11.71 -11.17
N LYS A 39 3.37 -12.96 -11.15
CA LYS A 39 2.71 -14.12 -10.50
C LYS A 39 2.28 -13.86 -9.04
N PRO A 40 3.08 -13.19 -8.19
CA PRO A 40 2.68 -12.89 -6.80
C PRO A 40 1.36 -12.12 -6.69
N TYR A 41 0.99 -11.38 -7.73
CA TYR A 41 -0.18 -10.48 -7.72
C TYR A 41 -1.45 -11.10 -8.34
N TRP A 42 -1.39 -12.28 -8.95
CA TRP A 42 -2.52 -12.89 -9.67
C TRP A 42 -3.74 -13.17 -8.79
N LYS A 43 -3.50 -13.51 -7.53
CA LYS A 43 -4.54 -13.90 -6.56
C LYS A 43 -5.03 -12.76 -5.68
N LEU A 44 -4.47 -11.56 -5.83
CA LEU A 44 -4.92 -10.41 -5.04
C LEU A 44 -6.32 -9.98 -5.46
N GLY A 45 -7.19 -9.78 -4.47
CA GLY A 45 -8.56 -9.30 -4.68
C GLY A 45 -8.66 -7.83 -5.08
N GLY A 46 -7.61 -7.05 -4.84
CA GLY A 46 -7.54 -5.62 -5.11
C GLY A 46 -6.18 -5.03 -4.75
N GLU A 47 -5.98 -3.75 -5.04
CA GLU A 47 -4.77 -3.02 -4.63
C GLU A 47 -4.74 -2.70 -3.13
N SER A 48 -5.88 -2.78 -2.48
CA SER A 48 -6.08 -2.42 -1.07
C SER A 48 -5.94 -3.59 -0.10
N GLU A 49 -5.66 -4.80 -0.60
CA GLU A 49 -5.61 -6.02 0.21
C GLU A 49 -4.54 -6.98 -0.29
N SER A 50 -3.84 -7.62 0.64
CA SER A 50 -2.89 -8.70 0.37
C SER A 50 -2.89 -9.64 1.58
N PRO A 51 -2.24 -10.81 1.55
CA PRO A 51 -2.16 -11.69 2.73
C PRO A 51 -1.65 -11.00 4.00
N ASP A 52 -0.84 -9.94 3.83
CA ASP A 52 -0.23 -9.21 4.95
C ASP A 52 -0.93 -7.87 5.25
N VAL A 53 -1.87 -7.42 4.42
CA VAL A 53 -2.49 -6.09 4.54
C VAL A 53 -3.99 -6.18 4.41
N TYR A 54 -4.68 -5.84 5.51
CA TYR A 54 -6.13 -5.73 5.56
C TYR A 54 -6.61 -4.38 4.98
N ARG A 55 -7.75 -4.37 4.29
CA ARG A 55 -8.30 -3.16 3.66
C ARG A 55 -8.56 -2.01 4.62
N GLY A 56 -9.03 -2.30 5.83
CA GLY A 56 -9.22 -1.27 6.86
C GLY A 56 -7.90 -0.61 7.28
N GLU A 57 -6.81 -1.39 7.38
CA GLU A 57 -5.47 -0.88 7.63
C GLU A 57 -4.97 0.00 6.48
N TYR A 58 -5.13 -0.48 5.25
CA TYR A 58 -4.74 0.27 4.06
C TYR A 58 -5.48 1.61 3.97
N LEU A 59 -6.80 1.62 4.22
CA LEU A 59 -7.60 2.85 4.24
C LEU A 59 -7.13 3.83 5.32
N ALA A 60 -6.88 3.34 6.54
CA ALA A 60 -6.36 4.15 7.63
C ALA A 60 -4.97 4.74 7.30
N TYR A 61 -4.09 3.93 6.74
CA TYR A 61 -2.75 4.35 6.31
C TYR A 61 -2.82 5.43 5.21
N CYS A 62 -3.65 5.23 4.17
CA CYS A 62 -3.81 6.22 3.10
C CYS A 62 -4.30 7.58 3.63
N ILE A 63 -5.18 7.60 4.64
CA ILE A 63 -5.62 8.83 5.29
C ILE A 63 -4.47 9.50 6.05
N VAL A 64 -3.66 8.72 6.78
CA VAL A 64 -2.48 9.23 7.49
C VAL A 64 -1.47 9.84 6.53
N GLU A 65 -1.15 9.15 5.44
CA GLU A 65 -0.19 9.64 4.44
C GLU A 65 -0.73 10.86 3.68
N ALA A 66 -2.00 10.86 3.26
CA ALA A 66 -2.61 12.02 2.63
C ALA A 66 -2.57 13.25 3.55
N ALA A 67 -2.87 13.07 4.85
CA ALA A 67 -2.85 14.15 5.81
C ALA A 67 -1.43 14.68 6.10
N ARG A 68 -0.42 13.83 6.08
CA ARG A 68 0.99 14.22 6.30
C ARG A 68 1.61 14.88 5.09
N SER A 69 1.15 14.50 3.89
CA SER A 69 1.59 15.06 2.62
C SER A 69 0.76 16.25 2.16
N ASN A 70 -0.27 16.65 2.92
CA ASN A 70 -1.25 17.68 2.56
C ASN A 70 -1.90 17.41 1.17
N THR A 71 -2.24 16.17 0.89
CA THR A 71 -2.92 15.74 -0.33
C THR A 71 -4.38 15.41 -0.07
N ASP A 72 -5.18 15.19 -1.11
CA ASP A 72 -6.62 14.86 -1.02
C ASP A 72 -7.44 15.84 -0.15
N ASN A 73 -7.03 17.10 -0.06
CA ASN A 73 -7.61 18.14 0.81
C ASN A 73 -7.61 17.76 2.30
N LEU A 74 -6.66 16.93 2.72
CA LEU A 74 -6.44 16.54 4.12
C LEU A 74 -5.16 17.18 4.64
N ASP A 75 -5.20 17.62 5.89
CA ASP A 75 -4.03 18.02 6.67
C ASP A 75 -4.01 17.29 8.02
N TRP A 76 -2.82 17.20 8.61
CA TRP A 76 -2.62 16.46 9.85
C TRP A 76 -3.43 17.03 11.04
N ALA A 77 -3.60 18.36 11.10
CA ALA A 77 -4.37 19.00 12.17
C ALA A 77 -5.87 18.65 12.09
N THR A 78 -6.40 18.60 10.87
CA THR A 78 -7.78 18.17 10.59
C THR A 78 -8.02 16.73 11.04
N VAL A 79 -7.14 15.79 10.67
CA VAL A 79 -7.26 14.38 11.07
C VAL A 79 -7.19 14.26 12.62
N LYS A 80 -6.19 14.88 13.26
CA LYS A 80 -6.06 14.90 14.74
C LYS A 80 -7.31 15.44 15.43
N SER A 81 -7.84 16.56 14.94
CA SER A 81 -9.04 17.16 15.52
C SER A 81 -10.27 16.27 15.34
N SER A 82 -10.35 15.54 14.24
CA SER A 82 -11.44 14.63 13.92
C SER A 82 -11.46 13.40 14.81
N VAL A 83 -10.30 12.86 15.17
CA VAL A 83 -10.17 11.73 16.11
C VAL A 83 -10.79 12.07 17.48
N SER A 84 -10.68 13.32 17.92
CA SER A 84 -11.20 13.78 19.23
C SER A 84 -12.69 14.17 19.20
N LYS A 85 -13.28 14.33 18.01
CA LYS A 85 -14.67 14.81 17.84
C LYS A 85 -15.59 13.69 17.40
N LYS A 86 -16.66 13.46 18.16
CA LYS A 86 -17.67 12.44 17.81
C LYS A 86 -18.30 12.71 16.44
N GLY A 87 -18.32 11.72 15.58
CA GLY A 87 -18.92 11.76 14.24
C GLY A 87 -18.07 12.46 13.17
N ALA A 88 -17.03 13.22 13.55
CA ALA A 88 -16.17 13.91 12.61
C ALA A 88 -15.23 12.96 11.87
N LEU A 89 -14.63 12.01 12.60
CA LEU A 89 -13.75 11.01 12.02
C LEU A 89 -14.52 10.08 11.08
N GLU A 90 -15.69 9.61 11.48
CA GLU A 90 -16.53 8.75 10.66
C GLU A 90 -16.95 9.44 9.35
N LYS A 91 -17.23 10.73 9.40
CA LYS A 91 -17.51 11.52 8.19
C LYS A 91 -16.27 11.61 7.30
N LEU A 92 -15.13 11.99 7.85
CA LEU A 92 -13.86 12.11 7.11
C LEU A 92 -13.50 10.80 6.42
N VAL A 93 -13.51 9.67 7.14
CA VAL A 93 -13.19 8.35 6.61
C VAL A 93 -14.18 7.94 5.51
N ARG A 94 -15.46 8.17 5.70
CA ARG A 94 -16.49 7.87 4.70
C ARG A 94 -16.30 8.70 3.41
N ASP A 95 -16.05 10.00 3.55
CA ASP A 95 -15.83 10.89 2.41
C ASP A 95 -14.60 10.46 1.62
N PHE A 96 -13.52 10.06 2.32
CA PHE A 96 -12.30 9.54 1.72
C PHE A 96 -12.48 8.15 1.08
N ALA A 97 -13.28 7.26 1.69
CA ALA A 97 -13.52 5.90 1.19
C ALA A 97 -14.50 5.86 0.00
N THR A 98 -15.44 6.82 -0.11
CA THR A 98 -16.51 6.81 -1.11
C THR A 98 -16.04 6.58 -2.56
N PRO A 99 -15.01 7.26 -3.09
CA PRO A 99 -14.52 7.01 -4.44
C PRO A 99 -13.82 5.65 -4.60
N ARG A 100 -13.47 5.00 -3.49
CA ARG A 100 -12.69 3.76 -3.41
C ARG A 100 -13.54 2.50 -3.23
N TYR A 101 -14.85 2.60 -3.03
CA TYR A 101 -15.76 1.44 -2.88
C TYR A 101 -15.72 0.46 -4.06
N ARG A 102 -15.34 0.92 -5.24
CA ARG A 102 -15.15 0.05 -6.42
C ARG A 102 -13.95 -0.90 -6.30
N ASP A 103 -13.05 -0.65 -5.36
CA ASP A 103 -11.85 -1.46 -5.11
C ASP A 103 -12.10 -2.56 -4.07
N GLY A 104 -13.36 -2.89 -3.80
CA GLY A 104 -13.76 -3.96 -2.89
C GLY A 104 -13.97 -3.53 -1.44
N TYR A 105 -14.01 -2.23 -1.15
CA TYR A 105 -14.38 -1.75 0.18
C TYR A 105 -15.86 -2.00 0.47
N GLU A 106 -16.13 -2.56 1.64
CA GLU A 106 -17.47 -2.73 2.17
C GLU A 106 -17.83 -1.60 3.11
N ARG A 107 -18.91 -0.91 2.78
CA ARG A 107 -19.41 0.20 3.59
C ARG A 107 -19.91 -0.29 4.94
N GLY A 108 -19.48 0.34 6.02
CA GLY A 108 -19.86 -0.03 7.39
C GLY A 108 -18.96 -1.10 8.02
N VAL A 109 -18.07 -1.71 7.23
CA VAL A 109 -17.04 -2.65 7.69
C VAL A 109 -15.68 -1.93 7.65
N HIS A 110 -15.08 -1.80 6.47
CA HIS A 110 -13.73 -1.25 6.32
C HIS A 110 -13.61 0.22 6.72
N ASP A 111 -14.65 1.03 6.54
CA ASP A 111 -14.67 2.42 7.02
C ASP A 111 -14.82 2.50 8.54
N ALA A 112 -15.57 1.59 9.17
CA ALA A 112 -15.66 1.53 10.63
C ALA A 112 -14.33 1.07 11.25
N ASP A 113 -13.72 0.04 10.69
CA ASP A 113 -12.43 -0.50 11.15
C ASP A 113 -11.30 0.53 10.96
N ALA A 114 -11.27 1.23 9.83
CA ALA A 114 -10.33 2.33 9.61
C ALA A 114 -10.50 3.45 10.66
N CYS A 115 -11.72 3.75 11.08
CA CYS A 115 -11.96 4.68 12.19
C CYS A 115 -11.40 4.18 13.52
N ALA A 116 -11.55 2.88 13.82
CA ALA A 116 -10.99 2.28 15.04
C ALA A 116 -9.46 2.34 15.02
N LEU A 117 -8.85 1.97 13.90
CA LEU A 117 -7.40 2.04 13.68
C LEU A 117 -6.88 3.48 13.79
N LEU A 118 -7.52 4.46 13.15
CA LEU A 118 -7.09 5.86 13.22
C LEU A 118 -7.16 6.43 14.65
N ARG A 119 -8.15 6.03 15.46
CA ARG A 119 -8.22 6.43 16.87
C ARG A 119 -7.03 5.93 17.69
N ALA A 120 -6.48 4.78 17.34
CA ALA A 120 -5.31 4.21 18.00
C ALA A 120 -3.99 4.78 17.41
N ILE A 121 -3.87 4.84 16.09
CA ILE A 121 -2.63 5.18 15.39
C ILE A 121 -2.30 6.67 15.45
N VAL A 122 -3.27 7.57 15.28
CA VAL A 122 -3.01 9.02 15.23
C VAL A 122 -2.39 9.55 16.54
N PRO A 123 -2.92 9.22 17.73
CA PRO A 123 -2.26 9.58 18.99
C PRO A 123 -0.92 8.87 19.19
N ALA A 124 -0.77 7.65 18.67
CA ALA A 124 0.46 6.88 18.77
C ALA A 124 1.58 7.49 17.92
N ILE A 125 1.28 7.98 16.72
CA ILE A 125 2.25 8.70 15.87
C ILE A 125 2.77 9.95 16.58
N ASP A 126 1.91 10.71 17.22
CA ASP A 126 2.31 11.91 17.95
C ASP A 126 3.18 11.59 19.17
N LYS A 127 2.79 10.59 19.97
CA LYS A 127 3.51 10.20 21.19
C LYS A 127 4.79 9.41 20.88
N GLY A 128 4.73 8.57 19.86
CA GLY A 128 5.85 7.72 19.42
C GLY A 128 6.96 8.52 18.76
N ASP A 129 6.64 9.73 18.27
CA ASP A 129 7.61 10.61 17.65
C ASP A 129 8.41 9.90 16.54
N LEU A 130 9.75 9.87 16.63
CA LEU A 130 10.62 9.20 15.65
C LEU A 130 10.72 7.68 15.83
N LEU A 131 10.10 7.10 16.87
CA LEU A 131 9.89 5.64 16.95
C LEU A 131 8.94 5.09 15.88
N ARG A 132 8.26 5.96 15.13
CA ARG A 132 7.49 5.56 13.95
C ARG A 132 8.35 5.03 12.77
N PHE A 133 9.64 5.34 12.76
CA PHE A 133 10.59 4.75 11.82
C PHE A 133 11.00 3.36 12.33
N ASP A 134 11.24 2.44 11.41
CA ASP A 134 11.67 1.07 11.75
C ASP A 134 13.07 1.04 12.40
N PRO A 135 13.34 0.05 13.26
CA PRO A 135 14.61 -0.05 13.97
C PRO A 135 15.83 -0.19 13.06
N LEU A 136 15.68 -0.81 11.89
CA LEU A 136 16.76 -0.95 10.91
C LEU A 136 17.16 0.43 10.36
N SER A 137 16.18 1.21 9.91
CA SER A 137 16.42 2.56 9.40
C SER A 137 17.02 3.49 10.48
N ARG A 138 16.52 3.41 11.72
CA ARG A 138 17.06 4.19 12.85
C ARG A 138 18.50 3.77 13.19
N GLY A 139 18.77 2.46 13.14
CA GLY A 139 20.12 1.93 13.41
C GLY A 139 21.12 2.33 12.35
N LEU A 140 20.79 2.14 11.07
CA LEU A 140 21.63 2.55 9.95
C LEU A 140 21.95 4.04 9.97
N ALA A 141 20.93 4.88 10.19
CA ALA A 141 21.12 6.33 10.29
C ALA A 141 22.14 6.74 11.37
N GLN A 142 22.12 6.08 12.53
CA GLN A 142 23.09 6.33 13.61
C GLN A 142 24.51 5.94 13.22
N VAL A 143 24.68 4.78 12.56
CA VAL A 143 26.00 4.32 12.10
C VAL A 143 26.54 5.21 10.98
N ILE A 144 25.69 5.62 10.03
CA ILE A 144 26.05 6.56 8.96
C ILE A 144 26.48 7.90 9.55
N TRP A 145 25.72 8.43 10.50
CA TRP A 145 26.05 9.69 11.16
C TRP A 145 27.35 9.63 11.94
N LEU A 146 27.59 8.53 12.69
CA LEU A 146 28.86 8.33 13.40
C LEU A 146 30.03 8.33 12.43
N ASN A 147 29.93 7.61 11.31
CA ASN A 147 30.98 7.55 10.31
C ASN A 147 31.27 8.95 9.69
N THR A 148 30.27 9.78 9.56
CA THR A 148 30.42 11.17 9.10
C THR A 148 31.20 12.01 10.11
N VAL A 149 30.85 11.90 11.38
CA VAL A 149 31.50 12.71 12.45
C VAL A 149 32.94 12.22 12.72
N ASP A 150 33.20 10.91 12.70
CA ASP A 150 34.54 10.34 12.90
C ASP A 150 35.48 10.67 11.72
N SER A 151 34.95 10.89 10.50
CA SER A 151 35.71 11.26 9.30
C SER A 151 36.13 12.75 9.25
N GLU A 152 35.55 13.61 10.07
CA GLU A 152 35.86 15.06 10.11
C GLU A 152 37.27 15.37 10.69
N GLY A 153 37.98 14.36 11.23
CA GLY A 153 39.32 14.53 11.77
C GLY A 153 40.41 14.81 10.72
N ASP A 154 40.18 14.57 9.44
CA ASP A 154 41.25 14.54 8.41
C ASP A 154 41.10 15.47 7.21
N GLN A 155 39.95 16.14 7.01
CA GLN A 155 39.78 17.11 5.91
C GLN A 155 38.76 18.20 6.19
N GLU A 156 39.12 19.45 5.89
CA GLU A 156 38.25 20.61 5.77
C GLU A 156 37.08 20.29 4.82
N SER A 157 35.84 20.37 5.35
CA SER A 157 34.57 20.30 4.62
C SER A 157 34.15 18.94 4.04
N THR A 158 33.66 18.03 4.88
CA THR A 158 32.69 17.06 4.35
C THR A 158 31.39 17.80 4.02
N PRO A 159 30.68 17.44 2.91
CA PRO A 159 29.39 18.08 2.54
C PRO A 159 28.33 18.02 3.65
N LEU A 160 28.55 17.19 4.67
CA LEU A 160 27.62 16.93 5.75
C LEU A 160 27.89 17.67 7.06
N SER A 161 29.01 18.40 7.19
CA SER A 161 29.29 19.20 8.40
C SER A 161 28.22 20.26 8.68
N SER A 162 27.63 20.83 7.62
CA SER A 162 26.53 21.81 7.71
C SER A 162 25.14 21.17 7.82
N LEU A 163 25.04 19.84 7.76
CA LEU A 163 23.76 19.13 7.69
C LEU A 163 22.80 19.44 8.86
N PRO A 164 23.25 19.51 10.14
CA PRO A 164 22.33 19.85 11.23
C PRO A 164 21.72 21.24 11.08
N ALA A 165 22.53 22.25 10.71
CA ALA A 165 22.03 23.62 10.53
C ALA A 165 21.07 23.71 9.34
N ARG A 166 21.37 23.02 8.24
CA ARG A 166 20.52 22.97 7.04
C ARG A 166 19.19 22.25 7.35
N ALA A 167 19.23 21.12 8.05
CA ALA A 167 18.04 20.37 8.45
C ALA A 167 17.15 21.21 9.39
N GLN A 168 17.73 21.88 10.40
CA GLN A 168 16.98 22.77 11.28
C GLN A 168 16.30 23.91 10.52
N SER A 169 17.03 24.54 9.59
CA SER A 169 16.48 25.60 8.75
C SER A 169 15.36 25.11 7.83
N ALA A 170 15.52 23.94 7.22
CA ALA A 170 14.52 23.35 6.34
C ALA A 170 13.24 22.96 7.10
N TRP A 171 13.37 22.38 8.27
CA TRP A 171 12.22 22.09 9.14
C TRP A 171 11.50 23.35 9.62
N HIS A 172 12.24 24.39 10.01
CA HIS A 172 11.64 25.67 10.37
C HIS A 172 10.89 26.31 9.20
N MET A 173 11.47 26.27 7.99
CA MET A 173 10.81 26.75 6.78
C MET A 173 9.52 25.95 6.47
N HIS A 174 9.54 24.65 6.71
CA HIS A 174 8.36 23.81 6.57
C HIS A 174 7.27 24.16 7.59
N GLU A 175 7.63 24.38 8.86
CA GLU A 175 6.70 24.82 9.89
C GLU A 175 6.02 26.15 9.57
N VAL A 176 6.76 27.11 9.00
CA VAL A 176 6.25 28.46 8.71
C VAL A 176 5.46 28.51 7.40
N PHE A 177 5.94 27.87 6.38
CA PHE A 177 5.43 28.02 5.00
C PHE A 177 4.78 26.76 4.43
N GLY A 178 4.79 25.62 5.13
CA GLY A 178 4.31 24.35 4.64
C GLY A 178 5.15 23.74 3.49
N ASN A 179 6.29 24.34 3.14
CA ASN A 179 7.13 23.90 2.04
C ASN A 179 8.11 22.82 2.49
N ARG A 180 8.01 21.63 1.90
CA ARG A 180 8.85 20.45 2.20
C ARG A 180 10.10 20.36 1.30
N GLY A 181 10.18 21.10 0.20
CA GLY A 181 11.22 20.93 -0.81
C GLY A 181 12.67 21.01 -0.29
N GLY A 182 12.92 21.84 0.75
CA GLY A 182 14.22 21.88 1.41
C GLY A 182 14.56 20.62 2.19
N ILE A 183 13.56 19.98 2.82
CA ILE A 183 13.71 18.71 3.53
C ILE A 183 13.99 17.59 2.51
N ASP A 184 13.18 17.51 1.45
CA ASP A 184 13.28 16.47 0.42
C ASP A 184 14.65 16.49 -0.29
N LEU A 185 15.20 17.70 -0.53
CA LEU A 185 16.54 17.88 -1.08
C LEU A 185 17.61 17.28 -0.15
N ILE A 186 17.55 17.59 1.14
CA ILE A 186 18.51 17.11 2.13
C ILE A 186 18.37 15.59 2.33
N GLU A 187 17.15 15.07 2.36
CA GLU A 187 16.88 13.63 2.43
C GLU A 187 17.53 12.89 1.25
N GLY A 188 17.42 13.44 0.02
CA GLY A 188 18.08 12.91 -1.17
C GLY A 188 19.60 12.89 -1.06
N GLU A 189 20.22 14.01 -0.63
CA GLU A 189 21.68 14.10 -0.42
C GLU A 189 22.16 13.07 0.63
N VAL A 190 21.44 12.93 1.73
CA VAL A 190 21.76 11.96 2.80
C VAL A 190 21.64 10.53 2.32
N ARG A 191 20.58 10.20 1.57
CA ARG A 191 20.39 8.89 0.96
C ARG A 191 21.55 8.52 0.04
N ASP A 192 21.93 9.42 -0.88
CA ASP A 192 23.00 9.19 -1.86
C ASP A 192 24.35 9.00 -1.16
N TYR A 193 24.63 9.81 -0.15
CA TYR A 193 25.82 9.64 0.69
C TYR A 193 25.80 8.29 1.45
N ALA A 194 24.68 7.96 2.08
CA ALA A 194 24.50 6.69 2.79
C ALA A 194 24.74 5.49 1.88
N GLY A 195 24.17 5.53 0.66
CA GLY A 195 24.38 4.50 -0.35
C GLY A 195 25.86 4.34 -0.72
N ALA A 196 26.57 5.45 -0.92
CA ALA A 196 27.99 5.43 -1.22
C ALA A 196 28.84 4.84 -0.07
N VAL A 197 28.57 5.25 1.19
CA VAL A 197 29.25 4.73 2.38
C VAL A 197 29.01 3.24 2.54
N LEU A 198 27.76 2.79 2.44
CA LEU A 198 27.43 1.38 2.62
C LEU A 198 28.00 0.49 1.51
N ALA A 199 28.01 0.98 0.27
CA ALA A 199 28.65 0.29 -0.86
C ALA A 199 30.18 0.13 -0.65
N GLN A 200 30.86 1.14 -0.11
CA GLN A 200 32.29 1.03 0.25
C GLN A 200 32.57 -0.06 1.30
N HIS A 201 31.58 -0.36 2.14
CA HIS A 201 31.66 -1.37 3.19
C HIS A 201 30.97 -2.69 2.83
N GLU A 202 30.67 -2.91 1.55
CA GLU A 202 30.03 -4.15 1.03
C GLU A 202 28.73 -4.51 1.75
N LEU A 203 27.95 -3.49 2.14
CA LEU A 203 26.60 -3.66 2.70
C LEU A 203 25.57 -3.33 1.63
N GLU A 204 24.89 -4.37 1.15
CA GLU A 204 23.75 -4.22 0.23
C GLU A 204 22.50 -3.94 1.05
N ILE A 205 21.98 -2.73 0.95
CA ILE A 205 20.75 -2.29 1.61
C ILE A 205 19.77 -1.82 0.54
N GLU A 206 18.52 -2.26 0.65
CA GLU A 206 17.45 -1.83 -0.26
C GLU A 206 17.29 -0.29 -0.24
N THR A 207 17.10 0.31 -1.40
CA THR A 207 16.93 1.77 -1.56
C THR A 207 15.82 2.33 -0.68
N VAL A 208 14.73 1.58 -0.48
CA VAL A 208 13.61 1.98 0.37
C VAL A 208 14.02 2.12 1.84
N VAL A 209 14.93 1.27 2.33
CA VAL A 209 15.47 1.35 3.70
C VAL A 209 16.41 2.56 3.81
N LEU A 210 17.21 2.84 2.78
CA LEU A 210 18.06 4.02 2.72
C LEU A 210 17.26 5.32 2.74
N ASP A 211 16.18 5.38 1.99
CA ASP A 211 15.24 6.52 2.00
C ASP A 211 14.68 6.77 3.40
N ARG A 212 14.24 5.71 4.10
CA ARG A 212 13.73 5.82 5.47
C ARG A 212 14.82 6.22 6.48
N ALA A 213 16.02 5.68 6.33
CA ALA A 213 17.15 6.06 7.17
C ALA A 213 17.53 7.53 6.98
N ALA A 214 17.52 8.03 5.75
CA ALA A 214 17.75 9.44 5.45
C ALA A 214 16.66 10.34 6.03
N GLN A 215 15.38 9.98 5.87
CA GLN A 215 14.25 10.69 6.48
C GLN A 215 14.35 10.76 8.00
N TYR A 216 14.68 9.63 8.64
CA TYR A 216 14.89 9.59 10.08
C TYR A 216 16.05 10.49 10.51
N LEU A 217 17.20 10.39 9.83
CA LEU A 217 18.38 11.19 10.17
C LEU A 217 18.10 12.69 10.04
N VAL A 218 17.51 13.12 8.94
CA VAL A 218 17.15 14.53 8.73
C VAL A 218 16.14 15.02 9.76
N ALA A 219 15.20 14.17 10.17
CA ALA A 219 14.25 14.50 11.23
C ALA A 219 14.92 14.62 12.62
N GLU A 220 15.92 13.79 12.96
CA GLU A 220 16.69 13.93 14.21
C GLU A 220 17.59 15.17 14.18
N LEU A 221 18.28 15.42 13.07
CA LEU A 221 19.18 16.57 12.93
C LEU A 221 18.41 17.90 12.88
N GLY A 222 17.16 17.88 12.41
CA GLY A 222 16.29 19.06 12.41
C GLY A 222 15.86 19.55 13.81
N ARG A 223 16.13 18.79 14.85
CA ARG A 223 15.79 19.14 16.23
C ARG A 223 16.77 20.15 16.82
N LYS A 224 16.27 20.97 17.77
CA LYS A 224 17.11 21.94 18.49
C LYS A 224 18.26 21.28 19.25
N THR A 225 18.05 20.08 19.77
CA THR A 225 19.06 19.29 20.47
C THR A 225 19.16 17.95 19.81
N LEU A 226 20.34 17.61 19.29
CA LEU A 226 20.61 16.32 18.72
C LEU A 226 20.68 15.27 19.84
N ALA A 227 19.74 14.33 19.82
CA ALA A 227 19.75 13.17 20.71
C ALA A 227 18.92 12.06 20.06
N PHE A 228 19.60 11.06 19.53
CA PHE A 228 18.96 9.94 18.84
C PHE A 228 17.99 9.18 19.76
N ILE A 229 16.77 8.95 19.28
CA ILE A 229 15.78 8.22 20.06
C ILE A 229 16.17 6.74 20.17
N GLY A 230 16.08 6.18 21.37
CA GLY A 230 16.26 4.76 21.62
C GLY A 230 14.97 4.11 22.09
N SER A 231 14.59 3.02 21.45
CA SER A 231 13.43 2.24 21.86
C SER A 231 13.73 1.43 23.13
N ARG A 232 12.68 1.15 23.90
CA ARG A 232 12.76 0.30 25.08
C ARG A 232 13.21 -1.13 24.73
N PRO A 233 12.64 -1.81 23.70
CA PRO A 233 13.07 -3.15 23.35
C PRO A 233 14.57 -3.25 22.97
N ALA A 234 15.11 -2.29 22.20
CA ALA A 234 16.53 -2.29 21.87
C ALA A 234 17.42 -2.13 23.12
N ALA A 235 17.02 -1.30 24.08
CA ALA A 235 17.75 -1.17 25.35
C ALA A 235 17.68 -2.43 26.22
N GLU A 236 16.54 -3.12 26.22
CA GLU A 236 16.35 -4.41 26.87
C GLU A 236 17.21 -5.50 26.24
N LEU A 237 17.33 -5.55 24.91
CA LEU A 237 18.24 -6.46 24.21
C LEU A 237 19.70 -6.28 24.63
N LEU A 238 20.18 -5.05 24.71
CA LEU A 238 21.54 -4.79 25.17
C LEU A 238 21.75 -5.19 26.65
N THR A 239 20.75 -5.00 27.48
CA THR A 239 20.77 -5.42 28.89
C THR A 239 20.83 -6.96 28.96
N THR A 240 20.00 -7.64 28.15
CA THR A 240 19.99 -9.10 28.07
C THR A 240 21.33 -9.63 27.56
N LEU A 241 21.90 -9.04 26.50
CA LEU A 241 23.22 -9.42 26.02
C LEU A 241 24.29 -9.34 27.12
N LYS A 242 24.34 -8.22 27.85
CA LYS A 242 25.27 -8.02 28.96
C LYS A 242 25.09 -9.02 30.10
N SER A 243 23.87 -9.49 30.36
CA SER A 243 23.61 -10.46 31.42
C SER A 243 23.80 -11.91 30.96
N THR A 244 23.66 -12.21 29.68
CA THR A 244 23.78 -13.54 29.12
C THR A 244 25.25 -13.95 28.95
N ILE A 245 26.11 -13.02 28.55
CA ILE A 245 27.53 -13.30 28.32
C ILE A 245 28.40 -12.89 29.52
N ARG A 246 29.55 -13.55 29.66
CA ARG A 246 30.50 -13.19 30.73
C ARG A 246 31.01 -11.76 30.55
N PRO A 247 31.23 -11.00 31.63
CA PRO A 247 31.71 -9.60 31.53
C PRO A 247 33.00 -9.44 30.72
N ALA A 248 33.89 -10.45 30.75
CA ALA A 248 35.13 -10.46 29.96
C ALA A 248 34.81 -10.56 28.44
N ALA A 249 33.90 -11.44 28.07
CA ALA A 249 33.49 -11.59 26.65
C ALA A 249 32.77 -10.33 26.15
N PHE A 250 31.96 -9.66 26.98
CA PHE A 250 31.35 -8.39 26.58
C PHE A 250 32.38 -7.28 26.34
N LYS A 251 33.42 -7.19 27.19
CA LYS A 251 34.53 -6.25 27.00
C LYS A 251 35.31 -6.57 25.73
N GLU A 252 35.54 -7.85 25.46
CA GLU A 252 36.23 -8.30 24.24
C GLU A 252 35.42 -7.96 23.00
N LEU A 253 34.08 -8.18 23.01
CA LEU A 253 33.21 -7.75 21.95
C LEU A 253 33.29 -6.24 21.70
N GLN A 254 33.23 -5.42 22.76
CA GLN A 254 33.37 -3.97 22.62
C GLN A 254 34.73 -3.59 22.02
N LYS A 255 35.81 -4.22 22.47
CA LYS A 255 37.15 -3.99 21.94
C LYS A 255 37.23 -4.37 20.45
N ASN A 256 36.69 -5.52 20.07
CA ASN A 256 36.67 -5.96 18.67
C ASN A 256 35.87 -4.99 17.78
N ILE A 257 34.75 -4.47 18.27
CA ILE A 257 33.98 -3.43 17.56
C ILE A 257 34.78 -2.13 17.41
N GLU A 258 35.55 -1.73 18.46
CA GLU A 258 36.39 -0.54 18.39
C GLU A 258 37.59 -0.74 17.45
N GLU A 259 38.18 -1.91 17.40
CA GLU A 259 39.27 -2.26 16.47
C GLU A 259 38.83 -2.23 15.01
N LEU A 260 37.53 -2.46 14.75
CA LEU A 260 36.91 -2.35 13.42
C LEU A 260 36.45 -0.94 13.08
N SER A 261 36.88 0.11 13.81
CA SER A 261 36.37 1.50 13.63
C SER A 261 36.59 2.07 12.23
N GLY A 262 37.48 1.49 11.42
CA GLY A 262 37.66 1.86 10.00
C GLY A 262 36.67 1.20 9.03
N SER A 263 35.83 0.28 9.50
CA SER A 263 34.88 -0.45 8.66
C SER A 263 33.49 -0.53 9.31
N ALA A 264 32.62 0.43 9.00
CA ALA A 264 31.26 0.46 9.50
C ALA A 264 30.46 -0.81 9.16
N GLY A 265 30.74 -1.43 7.99
CA GLY A 265 30.11 -2.67 7.58
C GLY A 265 30.50 -3.87 8.45
N GLU A 266 31.79 -4.01 8.79
CA GLU A 266 32.24 -5.09 9.66
C GLU A 266 31.74 -4.92 11.10
N GLN A 267 31.77 -3.70 11.63
CA GLN A 267 31.14 -3.39 12.92
C GLN A 267 29.65 -3.79 12.95
N TRP A 268 28.93 -3.43 11.88
CA TRP A 268 27.52 -3.74 11.74
C TRP A 268 27.24 -5.25 11.69
N ARG A 269 28.00 -5.99 10.86
CA ARG A 269 27.88 -7.46 10.77
C ARG A 269 28.17 -8.13 12.10
N LEU A 270 29.29 -7.75 12.77
CA LEU A 270 29.70 -8.31 14.05
C LEU A 270 28.64 -8.07 15.13
N ALA A 271 28.17 -6.83 15.29
CA ALA A 271 27.19 -6.49 16.31
C ALA A 271 25.84 -7.21 16.09
N ASN A 272 25.35 -7.25 14.85
CA ASN A 272 24.11 -7.98 14.52
C ASN A 272 24.28 -9.48 14.74
N ALA A 273 25.39 -10.09 14.33
CA ALA A 273 25.63 -11.51 14.53
C ALA A 273 25.57 -11.92 16.01
N TRP A 274 26.15 -11.12 16.91
CA TRP A 274 26.08 -11.39 18.35
C TRP A 274 24.66 -11.28 18.91
N LEU A 275 23.91 -10.29 18.47
CA LEU A 275 22.52 -10.10 18.91
C LEU A 275 21.59 -11.19 18.37
N THR A 276 21.73 -11.55 17.11
CA THR A 276 20.97 -12.64 16.49
C THR A 276 21.23 -13.97 17.17
N ALA A 277 22.53 -14.34 17.36
CA ALA A 277 22.91 -15.57 18.06
C ALA A 277 22.38 -15.62 19.50
N MET A 278 22.37 -14.48 20.21
CA MET A 278 21.79 -14.40 21.56
C MET A 278 20.26 -14.64 21.50
N LEU A 279 19.55 -14.02 20.56
CA LEU A 279 18.10 -14.16 20.43
C LEU A 279 17.71 -15.61 20.10
N GLU A 280 18.40 -16.23 19.16
CA GLU A 280 18.22 -17.64 18.82
C GLU A 280 18.47 -18.56 20.04
N SER A 281 19.53 -18.27 20.83
CA SER A 281 19.86 -19.07 22.02
C SER A 281 18.86 -18.90 23.18
N THR A 282 18.13 -17.80 23.21
CA THR A 282 17.17 -17.47 24.29
C THR A 282 15.70 -17.64 23.86
N ASP A 283 15.45 -18.11 22.63
CA ASP A 283 14.10 -18.28 22.03
C ASP A 283 13.25 -17.01 22.08
N LYS A 284 13.91 -15.84 21.88
CA LYS A 284 13.26 -14.52 21.87
C LYS A 284 13.22 -13.91 20.47
N ASN A 285 12.82 -14.70 19.48
CA ASN A 285 12.79 -14.31 18.07
C ASN A 285 11.82 -13.15 17.77
N ASP A 286 10.84 -12.94 18.64
CA ASP A 286 9.91 -11.79 18.59
C ASP A 286 10.62 -10.43 18.68
N LEU A 287 11.81 -10.39 19.30
CA LEU A 287 12.62 -9.17 19.44
C LEU A 287 13.64 -8.98 18.31
N LEU A 288 13.76 -9.91 17.35
CA LEU A 288 14.72 -9.84 16.26
C LEU A 288 14.61 -8.55 15.44
N HIS A 289 13.39 -8.04 15.31
CA HIS A 289 13.09 -6.76 14.64
C HIS A 289 13.88 -5.57 15.24
N TYR A 290 14.20 -5.61 16.55
CA TYR A 290 14.93 -4.55 17.25
C TYR A 290 16.46 -4.76 17.30
N ALA A 291 16.97 -5.87 16.81
CA ALA A 291 18.39 -6.17 16.79
C ALA A 291 19.23 -5.11 16.05
N PRO A 292 18.82 -4.58 14.88
CA PRO A 292 19.58 -3.55 14.19
C PRO A 292 19.75 -2.26 14.99
N GLU A 293 18.71 -1.80 15.70
CA GLU A 293 18.82 -0.64 16.57
C GLU A 293 19.74 -0.89 17.77
N ALA A 294 19.66 -2.07 18.37
CA ALA A 294 20.55 -2.48 19.46
C ALA A 294 22.00 -2.58 18.98
N ALA A 295 22.24 -3.12 17.76
CA ALA A 295 23.57 -3.16 17.14
C ALA A 295 24.15 -1.76 16.95
N ALA A 296 23.36 -0.83 16.41
CA ALA A 296 23.78 0.57 16.29
C ALA A 296 24.12 1.19 17.64
N GLN A 297 23.35 0.90 18.70
CA GLN A 297 23.66 1.38 20.04
C GLN A 297 24.95 0.77 20.61
N LEU A 298 25.25 -0.48 20.27
CA LEU A 298 26.49 -1.14 20.67
C LEU A 298 27.71 -0.52 19.96
N ILE A 299 27.60 -0.26 18.66
CA ILE A 299 28.66 0.35 17.84
C ILE A 299 28.92 1.80 18.24
N THR A 300 27.87 2.60 18.32
CA THR A 300 28.01 4.04 18.58
C THR A 300 28.31 4.37 20.05
N GLY A 301 28.04 3.43 20.98
CA GLY A 301 28.39 3.55 22.39
C GLY A 301 27.94 4.87 23.01
N SER A 302 28.88 5.59 23.64
CA SER A 302 28.66 6.93 24.21
C SER A 302 28.98 8.07 23.23
N LYS A 303 29.47 7.79 22.01
CA LYS A 303 29.84 8.82 21.02
C LYS A 303 28.63 9.62 20.54
N LEU A 304 27.45 9.00 20.46
CA LEU A 304 26.22 9.68 20.08
C LEU A 304 25.31 9.91 21.28
N PRO A 305 24.82 11.15 21.47
CA PRO A 305 23.85 11.44 22.52
C PRO A 305 22.52 10.74 22.23
N ARG A 306 21.90 10.17 23.27
CA ARG A 306 20.62 9.45 23.16
C ARG A 306 19.59 9.91 24.14
N ARG A 307 18.34 9.89 23.71
CA ARG A 307 17.17 9.97 24.58
C ARG A 307 16.43 8.63 24.61
N LYS A 308 16.07 8.17 25.78
CA LYS A 308 15.25 6.97 25.95
C LYS A 308 13.78 7.35 25.83
N SER A 309 13.04 6.55 25.09
CA SER A 309 11.59 6.65 25.06
C SER A 309 10.98 5.59 25.98
N SER A 310 9.96 5.97 26.73
CA SER A 310 9.11 5.05 27.48
C SER A 310 7.85 4.66 26.70
N PHE A 311 7.70 5.15 25.48
CA PHE A 311 6.55 4.84 24.64
C PHE A 311 6.60 3.38 24.21
N ASP A 312 5.50 2.66 24.44
CA ASP A 312 5.32 1.31 23.91
C ASP A 312 4.78 1.45 22.49
N THR A 313 5.51 0.87 21.52
CA THR A 313 5.13 0.91 20.11
C THR A 313 4.04 -0.10 19.76
N THR A 314 3.73 -1.04 20.67
CA THR A 314 2.70 -2.05 20.47
C THR A 314 1.31 -1.43 20.63
N ILE A 315 0.46 -1.62 19.65
CA ILE A 315 -0.91 -1.13 19.59
C ILE A 315 -1.82 -2.31 19.36
N THR A 316 -2.87 -2.41 20.15
CA THR A 316 -3.95 -3.38 19.99
C THR A 316 -5.25 -2.65 19.71
N VAL A 317 -5.98 -3.08 18.69
CA VAL A 317 -7.28 -2.52 18.30
C VAL A 317 -8.30 -3.64 18.30
N ASP A 318 -9.33 -3.50 19.13
CA ASP A 318 -10.41 -4.46 19.30
C ASP A 318 -11.67 -4.02 18.57
N GLY A 319 -12.56 -4.99 18.32
CA GLY A 319 -13.91 -4.75 17.78
C GLY A 319 -13.92 -4.43 16.29
N LEU A 320 -12.97 -4.98 15.54
CA LEU A 320 -12.94 -4.94 14.10
C LEU A 320 -14.02 -5.88 13.51
N PHE A 321 -14.65 -5.44 12.43
CA PHE A 321 -15.73 -6.15 11.75
C PHE A 321 -15.26 -6.98 10.56
N GLY A 322 -14.12 -6.61 9.97
CA GLY A 322 -13.59 -7.29 8.79
C GLY A 322 -12.93 -8.61 9.13
N GLU A 323 -12.96 -9.53 8.17
CA GLU A 323 -12.29 -10.82 8.24
C GLU A 323 -11.00 -10.76 7.42
N HIS A 324 -9.86 -11.07 8.03
CA HIS A 324 -8.57 -11.14 7.37
C HIS A 324 -7.61 -12.01 8.18
N ASP A 325 -6.59 -12.61 7.54
CA ASP A 325 -5.61 -13.48 8.20
C ASP A 325 -4.83 -12.77 9.33
N THR A 326 -4.71 -11.46 9.28
CA THR A 326 -4.05 -10.64 10.31
C THR A 326 -4.95 -10.30 11.50
N ILE A 327 -6.25 -10.56 11.42
CA ILE A 327 -7.23 -10.25 12.47
C ILE A 327 -7.60 -11.54 13.20
N ASP A 328 -7.35 -11.57 14.49
CA ASP A 328 -7.74 -12.71 15.34
C ASP A 328 -8.93 -12.33 16.22
N ASN A 329 -10.10 -12.97 16.00
CA ASN A 329 -11.34 -12.72 16.74
C ASN A 329 -11.76 -11.24 16.84
N GLY A 330 -11.55 -10.46 15.77
CA GLY A 330 -11.85 -9.01 15.75
C GLY A 330 -10.81 -8.15 16.46
N GLU A 331 -9.66 -8.71 16.81
CA GLU A 331 -8.51 -8.02 17.38
C GLU A 331 -7.35 -7.96 16.39
N LEU A 332 -6.71 -6.80 16.29
CA LEU A 332 -5.50 -6.59 15.51
C LEU A 332 -4.42 -5.99 16.40
N SER A 333 -3.31 -6.69 16.59
CA SER A 333 -2.16 -6.23 17.36
C SER A 333 -0.94 -6.05 16.46
N PHE A 334 -0.30 -4.89 16.54
CA PHE A 334 0.86 -4.55 15.71
C PHE A 334 1.80 -3.56 16.41
N SER A 335 3.06 -3.51 15.98
CA SER A 335 3.96 -2.41 16.32
C SER A 335 3.77 -1.24 15.36
N LEU A 336 3.76 0.00 15.86
CA LEU A 336 3.52 1.22 15.07
C LEU A 336 4.49 1.35 13.89
N ASP A 337 5.77 1.09 14.13
CA ASP A 337 6.81 1.16 13.11
C ASP A 337 6.65 0.07 12.04
N GLN A 338 6.34 -1.18 12.45
CA GLN A 338 6.06 -2.27 11.52
C GLN A 338 4.80 -2.01 10.68
N PHE A 339 3.74 -1.50 11.32
CA PHE A 339 2.52 -1.11 10.63
C PHE A 339 2.79 -0.08 9.52
N LEU A 340 3.45 1.03 9.86
CA LEU A 340 3.75 2.09 8.90
C LEU A 340 4.70 1.62 7.79
N THR A 341 5.71 0.81 8.13
CA THR A 341 6.67 0.26 7.17
C THR A 341 6.00 -0.70 6.20
N ARG A 342 5.25 -1.69 6.71
CA ARG A 342 4.55 -2.69 5.92
C ARG A 342 3.56 -2.05 4.94
N LEU A 343 2.78 -1.09 5.40
CA LEU A 343 1.80 -0.41 4.56
C LEU A 343 2.47 0.52 3.53
N LYS A 344 3.57 1.18 3.90
CA LYS A 344 4.37 1.93 2.93
C LYS A 344 4.94 1.03 1.84
N ASP A 345 5.52 -0.11 2.20
CA ASP A 345 6.04 -1.09 1.25
C ASP A 345 4.92 -1.64 0.34
N HIS A 346 3.74 -1.84 0.89
CA HIS A 346 2.56 -2.23 0.10
C HIS A 346 2.19 -1.16 -0.94
N VAL A 347 2.12 0.11 -0.53
CA VAL A 347 1.80 1.23 -1.44
C VAL A 347 2.89 1.44 -2.48
N ASP A 348 4.16 1.34 -2.11
CA ASP A 348 5.29 1.64 -3.00
C ASP A 348 5.62 0.50 -3.96
N ARG A 349 5.34 -0.76 -3.61
CA ARG A 349 5.71 -1.96 -4.40
C ARG A 349 4.52 -2.77 -4.87
N VAL A 350 3.61 -3.14 -3.96
CA VAL A 350 2.50 -4.04 -4.30
C VAL A 350 1.47 -3.34 -5.17
N VAL A 351 1.06 -2.14 -4.81
CA VAL A 351 0.05 -1.37 -5.55
C VAL A 351 0.47 -1.08 -7.00
N PRO A 352 1.68 -0.56 -7.29
CA PRO A 352 2.13 -0.35 -8.67
C PRO A 352 2.21 -1.64 -9.48
N SER A 353 2.76 -2.71 -8.88
CA SER A 353 2.87 -4.02 -9.55
C SER A 353 1.51 -4.64 -9.84
N TYR A 354 0.56 -4.52 -8.91
CA TYR A 354 -0.82 -4.98 -9.13
C TYR A 354 -1.53 -4.16 -10.22
N ARG A 355 -1.29 -2.84 -10.29
CA ARG A 355 -1.82 -1.98 -11.36
C ARG A 355 -1.26 -2.38 -12.71
N SER A 356 0.05 -2.63 -12.81
CA SER A 356 0.69 -3.14 -14.02
C SER A 356 0.11 -4.49 -14.45
N TYR A 357 -0.11 -5.40 -13.49
CA TYR A 357 -0.80 -6.67 -13.75
C TYR A 357 -2.21 -6.45 -14.31
N ARG A 358 -3.01 -5.57 -13.71
CA ARG A 358 -4.37 -5.26 -14.19
C ARG A 358 -4.38 -4.67 -15.59
N GLU A 359 -3.46 -3.77 -15.90
CA GLU A 359 -3.33 -3.15 -17.21
C GLU A 359 -2.94 -4.18 -18.28
N LEU A 360 -1.91 -4.97 -18.01
CA LEU A 360 -1.48 -6.04 -18.92
C LEU A 360 -2.60 -7.07 -19.13
N ARG A 361 -3.26 -7.51 -18.06
CA ARG A 361 -4.40 -8.41 -18.14
C ARG A 361 -5.53 -7.84 -19.01
N ARG A 362 -5.83 -6.53 -18.89
CA ARG A 362 -6.84 -5.88 -19.72
C ARG A 362 -6.42 -5.78 -21.19
N ALA A 363 -5.14 -5.49 -21.46
CA ALA A 363 -4.61 -5.40 -22.82
C ALA A 363 -4.71 -6.77 -23.53
N ILE A 364 -4.22 -7.83 -22.91
CA ILE A 364 -4.28 -9.19 -23.47
C ILE A 364 -5.73 -9.65 -23.67
N ALA A 365 -6.61 -9.44 -22.69
CA ALA A 365 -8.03 -9.76 -22.85
C ALA A 365 -8.69 -8.94 -23.95
N GLY A 366 -8.29 -7.67 -24.13
CA GLY A 366 -8.76 -6.81 -25.21
C GLY A 366 -8.32 -7.28 -26.59
N GLU A 367 -7.07 -7.65 -26.76
CA GLU A 367 -6.53 -8.22 -27.99
C GLU A 367 -7.21 -9.54 -28.35
N ALA A 368 -7.34 -10.45 -27.40
CA ALA A 368 -8.04 -11.71 -27.61
C ALA A 368 -9.52 -11.50 -27.95
N ARG A 369 -10.20 -10.53 -27.30
CA ARG A 369 -11.59 -10.16 -27.61
C ARG A 369 -11.73 -9.62 -29.04
N ALA A 370 -10.77 -8.81 -29.47
CA ALA A 370 -10.73 -8.28 -30.85
C ALA A 370 -10.45 -9.39 -31.88
N ALA A 371 -9.52 -10.31 -31.59
CA ALA A 371 -9.21 -11.44 -32.44
C ALA A 371 -10.41 -12.40 -32.62
N LEU A 372 -11.17 -12.63 -31.57
CA LEU A 372 -12.39 -13.44 -31.59
C LEU A 372 -13.62 -12.69 -32.12
N GLN A 373 -13.51 -11.39 -32.43
CA GLN A 373 -14.60 -10.53 -32.91
C GLN A 373 -15.86 -10.59 -32.02
N LEU A 374 -15.68 -10.70 -30.69
CA LEU A 374 -16.79 -10.90 -29.74
C LEU A 374 -17.83 -9.78 -29.78
N ASP A 375 -17.46 -8.59 -30.20
CA ASP A 375 -18.40 -7.45 -30.34
C ASP A 375 -19.43 -7.66 -31.45
N GLU A 376 -19.14 -8.52 -32.43
CA GLU A 376 -20.09 -8.88 -33.49
C GLU A 376 -21.20 -9.81 -32.98
N PHE A 377 -20.92 -10.58 -31.91
CA PHE A 377 -21.88 -11.50 -31.28
C PHE A 377 -22.74 -10.84 -30.20
N LYS A 378 -22.54 -9.56 -29.89
CA LYS A 378 -23.38 -8.85 -28.93
C LYS A 378 -24.79 -8.70 -29.50
N ALA A 379 -25.79 -9.16 -28.74
CA ALA A 379 -27.18 -8.91 -29.08
C ALA A 379 -27.42 -7.39 -29.17
N ARG A 380 -27.84 -6.96 -30.35
CA ARG A 380 -28.28 -5.55 -30.53
C ARG A 380 -29.80 -5.52 -30.41
N PRO A 381 -30.39 -5.30 -29.22
CA PRO A 381 -31.84 -5.19 -29.08
C PRO A 381 -32.30 -4.01 -29.90
N LEU A 382 -33.39 -4.21 -30.64
CA LEU A 382 -34.09 -3.11 -31.34
C LEU A 382 -34.36 -2.00 -30.30
N SER A 383 -33.92 -0.79 -30.59
CA SER A 383 -34.20 0.35 -29.73
C SER A 383 -35.70 0.51 -29.57
N SER A 384 -36.18 1.04 -28.46
CA SER A 384 -37.62 1.33 -28.25
C SER A 384 -38.20 2.19 -29.39
N PHE A 385 -37.37 3.06 -29.96
CA PHE A 385 -37.71 3.89 -31.12
C PHE A 385 -38.02 3.05 -32.34
N VAL A 386 -37.14 2.10 -32.72
CA VAL A 386 -37.34 1.22 -33.88
C VAL A 386 -38.52 0.29 -33.67
N ARG A 387 -38.74 -0.20 -32.46
CA ARG A 387 -39.92 -1.00 -32.10
C ARG A 387 -41.20 -0.19 -32.24
N ASN A 388 -41.24 1.02 -31.72
CA ASN A 388 -42.38 1.90 -31.81
C ASN A 388 -42.62 2.32 -33.25
N GLN A 389 -41.61 2.57 -34.03
CA GLN A 389 -41.72 2.86 -35.46
C GLN A 389 -42.32 1.66 -36.21
N LEU A 390 -41.85 0.44 -35.96
CA LEU A 390 -42.46 -0.75 -36.58
C LEU A 390 -43.93 -0.95 -36.22
N ILE A 391 -44.30 -0.68 -34.96
CA ILE A 391 -45.68 -0.74 -34.50
C ILE A 391 -46.49 0.31 -35.21
N ASN A 392 -46.05 1.56 -35.25
CA ASN A 392 -46.79 2.67 -35.81
C ASN A 392 -46.91 2.62 -37.33
N ASP A 393 -45.82 2.28 -38.01
CA ASP A 393 -45.74 2.40 -39.48
C ASP A 393 -46.17 1.11 -40.19
N ALA A 394 -46.13 -0.03 -39.50
CA ALA A 394 -46.49 -1.31 -40.11
C ALA A 394 -47.69 -2.01 -39.46
N TYR A 395 -47.68 -2.21 -38.15
CA TYR A 395 -48.74 -2.98 -37.49
C TYR A 395 -50.04 -2.23 -37.35
N LEU A 396 -50.05 -0.96 -36.90
CA LEU A 396 -51.26 -0.19 -36.70
C LEU A 396 -52.00 0.14 -37.99
N PRO A 397 -51.33 0.48 -39.12
CA PRO A 397 -52.01 0.67 -40.38
C PRO A 397 -52.73 -0.60 -40.89
N ILE A 398 -52.07 -1.76 -40.82
CA ILE A 398 -52.68 -3.05 -41.25
C ILE A 398 -53.89 -3.40 -40.41
N ILE A 399 -53.79 -3.20 -39.08
CA ILE A 399 -54.93 -3.43 -38.17
C ILE A 399 -56.02 -2.43 -38.43
N GLY A 400 -55.69 -1.14 -38.62
CA GLY A 400 -56.64 -0.08 -38.89
C GLY A 400 -57.42 -0.30 -40.19
N ASP A 401 -56.74 -0.67 -41.27
CA ASP A 401 -57.37 -0.97 -42.58
C ASP A 401 -58.32 -2.17 -42.51
N ASN A 402 -57.87 -3.23 -41.78
CA ASN A 402 -58.71 -4.41 -41.61
C ASN A 402 -59.94 -4.12 -40.72
N LEU A 403 -59.78 -3.30 -39.68
CA LEU A 403 -60.88 -2.86 -38.83
C LEU A 403 -61.85 -1.96 -39.58
N ALA A 404 -61.37 -1.01 -40.41
CA ALA A 404 -62.17 -0.14 -41.26
C ALA A 404 -63.00 -0.96 -42.28
N LYS A 405 -62.39 -2.00 -42.87
CA LYS A 405 -63.14 -2.91 -43.79
C LYS A 405 -64.21 -3.72 -43.08
N GLN A 406 -64.09 -4.00 -41.81
CA GLN A 406 -65.09 -4.69 -40.99
C GLN A 406 -66.23 -3.75 -40.53
N ILE A 407 -65.92 -2.51 -40.16
CA ILE A 407 -66.86 -1.54 -39.67
C ILE A 407 -67.75 -1.01 -40.81
N GLY A 408 -67.20 -0.92 -42.03
CA GLY A 408 -67.97 -0.45 -43.21
C GLY A 408 -69.01 -1.43 -43.78
N THR A 409 -69.16 -2.63 -43.23
CA THR A 409 -70.12 -3.65 -43.67
C THR A 409 -71.16 -3.92 -42.58
N ALA A 410 -72.22 -3.18 -42.57
CA ALA A 410 -73.45 -3.50 -41.82
C ALA A 410 -74.25 -4.54 -42.61
N GLY A 411 -74.32 -5.82 -42.17
CA GLY A 411 -75.18 -6.85 -42.77
C GLY A 411 -74.50 -8.21 -42.97
N GLU A 412 -75.21 -9.17 -43.54
CA GLU A 412 -74.83 -10.58 -43.68
C GLU A 412 -73.60 -10.86 -44.58
N THR A 413 -73.02 -9.86 -45.21
CA THR A 413 -71.77 -9.99 -46.02
C THR A 413 -70.55 -9.52 -45.33
N LYS A 414 -70.09 -10.32 -44.37
CA LYS A 414 -68.72 -10.14 -43.80
C LYS A 414 -67.69 -10.40 -44.91
N ARG A 415 -66.92 -9.36 -45.27
CA ARG A 415 -65.79 -9.55 -46.16
C ARG A 415 -64.74 -10.43 -45.49
N SER A 416 -64.39 -11.50 -46.14
CA SER A 416 -63.30 -12.44 -45.68
C SER A 416 -61.92 -12.07 -46.23
N ASP A 417 -61.82 -10.96 -46.97
CA ASP A 417 -60.59 -10.48 -47.57
C ASP A 417 -59.79 -9.58 -46.63
N LEU A 418 -59.45 -10.10 -45.43
CA LEU A 418 -58.54 -9.45 -44.55
C LEU A 418 -57.14 -9.58 -45.15
N SER A 419 -56.56 -8.47 -45.58
CA SER A 419 -55.24 -8.41 -46.19
C SER A 419 -54.23 -7.81 -45.23
N GLY A 420 -53.07 -8.36 -45.24
CA GLY A 420 -51.92 -7.84 -44.54
C GLY A 420 -50.86 -8.93 -44.33
N LEU A 421 -49.84 -8.89 -45.12
CA LEU A 421 -48.64 -9.73 -44.97
C LEU A 421 -47.48 -8.83 -44.49
N LEU A 422 -46.99 -9.05 -43.30
CA LEU A 422 -45.74 -8.44 -42.82
C LEU A 422 -44.62 -9.45 -42.95
N MET A 423 -43.68 -9.21 -43.87
CA MET A 423 -42.48 -10.00 -44.01
C MET A 423 -41.31 -9.31 -43.28
N MET A 424 -40.80 -9.91 -42.19
CA MET A 424 -39.61 -9.44 -41.52
C MET A 424 -38.38 -10.23 -42.04
N ILE A 425 -37.46 -9.52 -42.66
CA ILE A 425 -36.21 -10.09 -43.15
C ILE A 425 -35.08 -9.60 -42.24
N SER A 426 -34.40 -10.50 -41.55
CA SER A 426 -33.22 -10.16 -40.76
C SER A 426 -32.17 -11.21 -40.91
N PRO A 427 -30.87 -10.85 -40.84
CA PRO A 427 -29.80 -11.80 -40.72
C PRO A 427 -29.98 -12.74 -39.52
N PRO A 428 -29.40 -13.96 -39.53
CA PRO A 428 -29.41 -14.84 -38.40
C PRO A 428 -28.77 -14.17 -37.19
N GLY A 429 -29.39 -14.30 -35.99
CA GLY A 429 -28.90 -13.73 -34.75
C GLY A 429 -29.42 -12.33 -34.36
N TYR A 430 -30.22 -11.68 -35.21
CA TYR A 430 -30.76 -10.33 -34.92
C TYR A 430 -32.06 -10.30 -34.12
N GLY A 431 -32.39 -11.35 -33.36
CA GLY A 431 -33.48 -11.37 -32.41
C GLY A 431 -34.85 -11.12 -33.06
N LYS A 432 -35.42 -12.13 -33.72
CA LYS A 432 -36.79 -12.15 -34.24
C LYS A 432 -37.81 -12.24 -33.13
#